data_ad0798f11f90cf13c37dd9ef4cc4260e
#
_entry.id   ad0798f11f90cf13c37dd9ef4cc4260e
#
_cell.length_a   1.000
_cell.length_b   1.000
_cell.length_c   1.000
_cell.angle_alpha   90.00
_cell.angle_beta   90.00
_cell.angle_gamma   90.00
#
_symmetry.space_group_name_H-M   'P 1'
#
loop_
_entity.id
_entity.type
_entity.pdbx_description
1 polymer ?
#
loop_
_entity_poly.entity_id
_entity_poly.type
_entity_poly.pdbx_seq_one_letter_code
_entity_poly.pdbx_strand_id
1 'polypeptide(L)'
;MRPDHHPTPFSADEIRDGFVPGTVVRSRVERAGAEPVVHVRVSIAADPDGGIYEFWTESLDGRRLEEPVQQRSIWRELQAHASMPVDATTIDRVTIDVPMGTFDGLRYTRVEGETVDTFWFATSMPGAPIRMEERVAGELVFSSTAIAEQRP
;
A
#
# COMPACT_ATOMS: atom_id res chain seq x y z
N MET A 1 -9.15 4.74 18.12
CA MET A 1 -8.12 5.62 17.55
C MET A 1 -7.41 6.36 18.69
N ARG A 2 -6.12 6.50 18.60
CA ARG A 2 -5.34 7.24 19.60
C ARG A 2 -5.53 8.74 19.41
N PRO A 3 -5.71 9.54 20.49
CA PRO A 3 -5.87 10.99 20.36
C PRO A 3 -4.66 11.72 19.75
N ASP A 4 -3.46 11.13 19.88
CA ASP A 4 -2.19 11.67 19.36
C ASP A 4 -1.85 11.19 17.95
N HIS A 5 -2.76 10.46 17.31
CA HIS A 5 -2.62 9.97 15.94
C HIS A 5 -3.63 10.63 15.01
N HIS A 6 -3.26 10.77 13.75
CA HIS A 6 -4.17 11.21 12.69
C HIS A 6 -5.26 10.16 12.45
N PRO A 7 -6.44 10.57 11.94
CA PRO A 7 -7.38 9.61 11.38
C PRO A 7 -6.70 8.77 10.29
N THR A 8 -7.03 7.48 10.24
CA THR A 8 -6.54 6.61 9.17
C THR A 8 -7.26 6.95 7.85
N PRO A 9 -6.63 6.70 6.67
CA PRO A 9 -7.26 7.00 5.38
C PRO A 9 -8.55 6.21 5.16
N PHE A 10 -8.62 4.99 5.71
CA PHE A 10 -9.79 4.11 5.60
C PHE A 10 -10.09 3.45 6.95
N SER A 11 -11.38 3.20 7.20
CA SER A 11 -11.82 2.38 8.33
C SER A 11 -11.64 0.89 8.01
N ALA A 12 -11.70 0.04 9.04
CA ALA A 12 -11.69 -1.40 8.88
C ALA A 12 -12.84 -1.87 7.97
N ASP A 13 -14.03 -1.28 8.11
CA ASP A 13 -15.19 -1.61 7.28
C ASP A 13 -14.98 -1.23 5.81
N GLU A 14 -14.39 -0.06 5.55
CA GLU A 14 -14.06 0.37 4.19
C GLU A 14 -13.03 -0.56 3.54
N ILE A 15 -12.01 -0.99 4.29
CA ILE A 15 -11.00 -1.93 3.79
C ILE A 15 -11.67 -3.27 3.46
N ARG A 16 -12.52 -3.78 4.35
CA ARG A 16 -13.28 -5.02 4.13
C ARG A 16 -14.13 -4.91 2.86
N ASP A 17 -14.89 -3.83 2.73
CA ASP A 17 -15.80 -3.66 1.59
C ASP A 17 -15.04 -3.45 0.27
N GLY A 18 -13.82 -2.92 0.32
CA GLY A 18 -12.96 -2.77 -0.85
C GLY A 18 -12.19 -4.04 -1.23
N PHE A 19 -12.20 -5.05 -0.38
CA PHE A 19 -11.54 -6.33 -0.65
C PHE A 19 -12.46 -7.20 -1.49
N VAL A 20 -12.09 -7.45 -2.73
CA VAL A 20 -12.86 -8.28 -3.67
C VAL A 20 -12.05 -9.53 -4.01
N PRO A 21 -12.46 -10.72 -3.56
CA PRO A 21 -11.76 -11.97 -3.92
C PRO A 21 -11.61 -12.12 -5.43
N GLY A 22 -10.43 -12.56 -5.86
CA GLY A 22 -10.06 -12.66 -7.27
C GLY A 22 -9.35 -11.43 -7.83
N THR A 23 -9.28 -10.32 -7.08
CA THR A 23 -8.55 -9.11 -7.51
C THR A 23 -7.05 -9.35 -7.47
N VAL A 24 -6.36 -8.97 -8.53
CA VAL A 24 -4.89 -9.05 -8.65
C VAL A 24 -4.34 -7.63 -8.74
N VAL A 25 -3.42 -7.28 -7.86
CA VAL A 25 -2.72 -5.99 -7.89
C VAL A 25 -1.24 -6.24 -8.11
N ARG A 26 -0.67 -5.57 -9.10
CA ARG A 26 0.77 -5.58 -9.37
C ARG A 26 1.37 -4.23 -9.02
N SER A 27 2.50 -4.26 -8.33
CA SER A 27 3.22 -3.06 -7.92
C SER A 27 4.69 -3.19 -8.31
N ARG A 28 5.23 -2.14 -8.94
CA ARG A 28 6.65 -2.06 -9.20
C ARG A 28 7.36 -1.63 -7.93
N VAL A 29 8.32 -2.43 -7.50
CA VAL A 29 9.09 -2.20 -6.27
C VAL A 29 10.53 -1.92 -6.64
N GLU A 30 11.04 -0.80 -6.17
CA GLU A 30 12.44 -0.39 -6.38
C GLU A 30 13.13 -0.19 -5.03
N ARG A 31 14.32 -0.74 -4.89
CA ARG A 31 15.16 -0.60 -3.71
C ARG A 31 16.55 -0.14 -4.15
N ALA A 32 17.16 0.76 -3.38
CA ALA A 32 18.52 1.19 -3.64
C ALA A 32 19.47 -0.01 -3.68
N GLY A 33 20.29 -0.10 -4.72
CA GLY A 33 21.28 -1.17 -4.88
C GLY A 33 20.72 -2.51 -5.37
N ALA A 34 19.44 -2.57 -5.76
CA ALA A 34 18.81 -3.78 -6.26
C ALA A 34 18.09 -3.51 -7.59
N GLU A 35 17.87 -4.58 -8.38
CA GLU A 35 17.06 -4.47 -9.59
C GLU A 35 15.59 -4.32 -9.22
N PRO A 36 14.81 -3.54 -10.01
CA PRO A 36 13.36 -3.45 -9.81
C PRO A 36 12.68 -4.80 -9.98
N VAL A 37 11.64 -5.04 -9.20
CA VAL A 37 10.80 -6.23 -9.28
C VAL A 37 9.34 -5.83 -9.27
N VAL A 38 8.46 -6.79 -9.53
CA VAL A 38 7.01 -6.62 -9.42
C VAL A 38 6.49 -7.49 -8.29
N HIS A 39 5.85 -6.88 -7.31
CA HIS A 39 5.09 -7.61 -6.28
C HIS A 39 3.69 -7.86 -6.81
N VAL A 40 3.23 -9.11 -6.67
CA VAL A 40 1.88 -9.51 -7.06
C VAL A 40 1.12 -9.88 -5.79
N ARG A 41 -0.06 -9.30 -5.63
CA ARG A 41 -0.95 -9.61 -4.52
C ARG A 41 -2.31 -10.02 -5.08
N VAL A 42 -2.78 -11.18 -4.65
CA VAL A 42 -4.08 -11.72 -5.03
C VAL A 42 -4.98 -11.79 -3.81
N SER A 43 -6.17 -11.21 -3.90
CA SER A 43 -7.20 -11.33 -2.87
C SER A 43 -7.88 -12.69 -3.05
N ILE A 44 -7.80 -13.57 -2.04
CA ILE A 44 -8.26 -14.96 -2.15
C ILE A 44 -9.67 -15.13 -1.56
N ALA A 45 -9.84 -14.74 -0.29
CA ALA A 45 -11.10 -14.96 0.43
C ALA A 45 -11.25 -13.93 1.53
N ALA A 46 -12.48 -13.67 1.94
CA ALA A 46 -12.80 -12.72 2.99
C ALA A 46 -13.83 -13.29 3.95
N ASP A 47 -13.74 -12.88 5.20
CA ASP A 47 -14.76 -13.10 6.22
C ASP A 47 -15.00 -11.79 7.00
N PRO A 48 -15.93 -11.74 7.97
CA PRO A 48 -16.22 -10.49 8.67
C PRO A 48 -15.03 -9.86 9.40
N ASP A 49 -14.03 -10.65 9.79
CA ASP A 49 -12.90 -10.19 10.60
C ASP A 49 -11.62 -9.97 9.80
N GLY A 50 -11.47 -10.60 8.64
CA GLY A 50 -10.24 -10.51 7.88
C GLY A 50 -10.31 -11.08 6.47
N GLY A 51 -9.19 -10.99 5.77
CA GLY A 51 -9.03 -11.51 4.41
C GLY A 51 -7.76 -12.31 4.25
N ILE A 52 -7.78 -13.20 3.27
CA ILE A 52 -6.63 -14.01 2.89
C ILE A 52 -6.07 -13.45 1.58
N TYR A 53 -4.79 -13.15 1.58
CA TYR A 53 -4.03 -12.72 0.42
C TYR A 53 -3.00 -13.77 0.04
N GLU A 54 -2.68 -13.84 -1.24
CA GLU A 54 -1.53 -14.58 -1.73
C GLU A 54 -0.54 -13.60 -2.36
N PHE A 55 0.75 -13.78 -2.07
CA PHE A 55 1.80 -12.87 -2.52
C PHE A 55 2.93 -13.62 -3.20
N TRP A 56 3.50 -13.03 -4.23
CA TRP A 56 4.79 -13.46 -4.80
C TRP A 56 5.46 -12.28 -5.49
N THR A 57 6.71 -12.49 -5.87
CA THR A 57 7.51 -11.51 -6.60
C THR A 57 7.80 -12.02 -8.00
N GLU A 58 7.73 -11.14 -8.98
CA GLU A 58 8.09 -11.41 -10.37
C GLU A 58 9.21 -10.47 -10.81
N SER A 59 10.01 -10.92 -11.79
CA SER A 59 10.88 -10.02 -12.53
C SER A 59 10.06 -9.09 -13.42
N LEU A 60 10.69 -8.03 -13.97
CA LEU A 60 9.98 -7.09 -14.84
C LEU A 60 9.44 -7.75 -16.11
N ASP A 61 10.02 -8.87 -16.54
CA ASP A 61 9.55 -9.64 -17.72
C ASP A 61 8.48 -10.67 -17.36
N GLY A 62 7.99 -10.68 -16.11
CA GLY A 62 6.88 -11.54 -15.69
C GLY A 62 7.25 -12.91 -15.17
N ARG A 63 8.54 -13.20 -14.99
CA ARG A 63 8.98 -14.49 -14.44
C ARG A 63 8.82 -14.51 -12.93
N ARG A 64 8.16 -15.52 -12.39
CA ARG A 64 8.02 -15.69 -10.94
C ARG A 64 9.38 -15.99 -10.31
N LEU A 65 9.74 -15.22 -9.27
CA LEU A 65 11.03 -15.32 -8.59
C LEU A 65 10.97 -16.09 -7.27
N GLU A 66 9.78 -16.28 -6.72
CA GLU A 66 9.60 -16.98 -5.44
C GLU A 66 8.26 -17.70 -5.41
N GLU A 67 8.14 -18.69 -4.52
CA GLU A 67 6.89 -19.42 -4.33
C GLU A 67 5.85 -18.50 -3.69
N PRO A 68 4.57 -18.61 -4.09
CA PRO A 68 3.49 -17.85 -3.47
C PRO A 68 3.34 -18.17 -1.97
N VAL A 69 3.06 -17.13 -1.19
CA VAL A 69 2.81 -17.24 0.25
C VAL A 69 1.42 -16.69 0.54
N GLN A 70 0.63 -17.43 1.31
CA GLN A 70 -0.67 -16.95 1.76
C GLN A 70 -0.55 -16.33 3.16
N GLN A 71 -1.30 -15.25 3.38
CA GLN A 71 -1.34 -14.58 4.67
C GLN A 71 -2.77 -14.13 4.96
N ARG A 72 -3.22 -14.35 6.19
CA ARG A 72 -4.46 -13.78 6.69
C ARG A 72 -4.15 -12.43 7.36
N SER A 73 -4.93 -11.41 7.02
CA SER A 73 -4.85 -10.08 7.64
C SER A 73 -6.22 -9.72 8.24
N ILE A 74 -6.20 -9.19 9.45
CA ILE A 74 -7.39 -8.73 10.15
C ILE A 74 -7.69 -7.29 9.74
N TRP A 75 -8.95 -6.95 9.43
CA TRP A 75 -9.31 -5.63 8.94
C TRP A 75 -8.90 -4.50 9.89
N ARG A 76 -9.08 -4.69 11.18
CA ARG A 76 -8.69 -3.69 12.19
C ARG A 76 -7.19 -3.49 12.28
N GLU A 77 -6.40 -4.55 12.06
CA GLU A 77 -4.94 -4.46 12.03
C GLU A 77 -4.45 -3.74 10.79
N LEU A 78 -5.10 -3.98 9.64
CA LEU A 78 -4.78 -3.25 8.41
C LEU A 78 -5.08 -1.76 8.56
N GLN A 79 -6.20 -1.40 9.19
CA GLN A 79 -6.48 0.00 9.53
C GLN A 79 -5.38 0.57 10.44
N ALA A 80 -4.98 -0.16 11.47
CA ALA A 80 -3.99 0.29 12.44
C ALA A 80 -2.62 0.54 11.82
N HIS A 81 -2.25 -0.18 10.76
CA HIS A 81 -0.98 0.03 10.06
C HIS A 81 -0.86 1.44 9.47
N ALA A 82 -1.97 2.09 9.14
CA ALA A 82 -1.99 3.46 8.63
C ALA A 82 -2.22 4.51 9.73
N SER A 83 -2.17 4.12 11.00
CA SER A 83 -2.28 5.04 12.14
C SER A 83 -0.92 5.68 12.39
N MET A 84 -0.84 7.01 12.25
CA MET A 84 0.43 7.75 12.30
C MET A 84 0.38 8.89 13.31
N PRO A 85 1.50 9.18 14.02
CA PRO A 85 1.55 10.25 15.02
C PRO A 85 1.32 11.63 14.40
N VAL A 86 0.51 12.45 15.05
CA VAL A 86 0.16 13.80 14.58
C VAL A 86 1.38 14.70 14.47
N ASP A 87 2.29 14.64 15.45
CA ASP A 87 3.47 15.50 15.51
C ASP A 87 4.59 15.10 14.53
N ALA A 88 4.52 13.92 13.94
CA ALA A 88 5.51 13.45 12.95
C ALA A 88 4.93 13.39 11.53
N THR A 89 3.63 13.60 11.34
CA THR A 89 2.93 13.29 10.09
C THR A 89 2.11 14.46 9.58
N THR A 90 2.24 14.74 8.29
CA THR A 90 1.43 15.73 7.56
C THR A 90 0.50 15.01 6.59
N ILE A 91 -0.74 15.48 6.46
CA ILE A 91 -1.72 14.95 5.50
C ILE A 91 -2.11 16.04 4.52
N ASP A 92 -2.02 15.74 3.22
CA ASP A 92 -2.43 16.63 2.15
C ASP A 92 -3.43 15.92 1.22
N ARG A 93 -4.38 16.70 0.68
CA ARG A 93 -5.19 16.23 -0.45
C ARG A 93 -4.39 16.43 -1.72
N VAL A 94 -4.32 15.39 -2.54
CA VAL A 94 -3.50 15.40 -3.75
C VAL A 94 -4.21 14.67 -4.88
N THR A 95 -3.78 14.95 -6.11
CA THR A 95 -4.05 14.11 -7.28
C THR A 95 -2.85 13.19 -7.47
N ILE A 96 -3.11 11.89 -7.64
CA ILE A 96 -2.07 10.86 -7.70
C ILE A 96 -2.01 10.32 -9.11
N ASP A 97 -0.84 10.46 -9.75
CA ASP A 97 -0.57 9.90 -11.08
C ASP A 97 0.32 8.67 -10.94
N VAL A 98 -0.20 7.51 -11.34
CA VAL A 98 0.52 6.24 -11.38
C VAL A 98 0.26 5.58 -12.73
N PRO A 99 1.04 4.55 -13.12
CA PRO A 99 0.86 3.93 -14.44
C PRO A 99 -0.55 3.42 -14.73
N MET A 100 -1.31 3.02 -13.73
CA MET A 100 -2.68 2.54 -13.93
C MET A 100 -3.73 3.66 -14.00
N GLY A 101 -3.35 4.92 -13.81
CA GLY A 101 -4.28 6.05 -13.97
C GLY A 101 -4.05 7.20 -13.00
N THR A 102 -5.02 8.13 -12.98
CA THR A 102 -5.01 9.32 -12.14
C THR A 102 -6.12 9.20 -11.11
N PHE A 103 -5.81 9.47 -9.85
CA PHE A 103 -6.71 9.27 -8.72
C PHE A 103 -6.71 10.48 -7.79
N ASP A 104 -7.86 10.81 -7.23
CA ASP A 104 -7.93 11.71 -6.08
C ASP A 104 -7.56 10.93 -4.82
N GLY A 105 -6.81 11.57 -3.93
CA GLY A 105 -6.39 10.87 -2.73
C GLY A 105 -5.75 11.74 -1.67
N LEU A 106 -5.13 11.06 -0.72
CA LEU A 106 -4.44 11.65 0.41
C LEU A 106 -2.98 11.23 0.39
N ARG A 107 -2.10 12.20 0.70
CA ARG A 107 -0.68 11.93 0.89
C ARG A 107 -0.34 12.10 2.37
N TYR A 108 0.12 11.02 2.98
CA TYR A 108 0.64 11.02 4.35
C TYR A 108 2.16 11.06 4.29
N THR A 109 2.76 12.07 4.91
CA THR A 109 4.22 12.23 4.98
C THR A 109 4.64 12.15 6.45
N ARG A 110 5.41 11.13 6.81
CA ARG A 110 5.91 10.93 8.17
C ARG A 110 7.42 11.16 8.21
N VAL A 111 7.87 12.00 9.13
CA VAL A 111 9.28 12.34 9.31
C VAL A 111 9.76 11.82 10.66
N GLU A 112 10.80 10.99 10.65
CA GLU A 112 11.45 10.48 11.86
C GLU A 112 12.97 10.59 11.64
N GLY A 113 13.59 11.62 12.25
CA GLY A 113 15.01 11.90 12.03
C GLY A 113 15.28 12.21 10.57
N GLU A 114 16.19 11.49 9.94
CA GLU A 114 16.53 11.64 8.52
C GLU A 114 15.66 10.81 7.59
N THR A 115 14.75 9.99 8.15
CA THR A 115 13.85 9.14 7.36
C THR A 115 12.54 9.87 7.09
N VAL A 116 12.15 9.91 5.80
CA VAL A 116 10.87 10.45 5.36
C VAL A 116 10.12 9.35 4.62
N ASP A 117 9.01 8.92 5.21
CA ASP A 117 8.11 7.96 4.59
C ASP A 117 6.89 8.68 4.03
N THR A 118 6.56 8.42 2.78
CA THR A 118 5.40 9.01 2.12
C THR A 118 4.49 7.93 1.59
N PHE A 119 3.19 8.07 1.84
CA PHE A 119 2.16 7.10 1.46
C PHE A 119 1.05 7.84 0.71
N TRP A 120 0.72 7.38 -0.50
CA TRP A 120 -0.37 7.92 -1.31
C TRP A 120 -1.53 6.93 -1.33
N PHE A 121 -2.66 7.35 -0.80
CA PHE A 121 -3.89 6.54 -0.73
C PHE A 121 -4.92 7.11 -1.70
N ALA A 122 -5.34 6.31 -2.67
CA ALA A 122 -6.46 6.67 -3.54
C ALA A 122 -7.78 6.47 -2.77
N THR A 123 -8.59 7.52 -2.68
CA THR A 123 -9.84 7.46 -1.90
C THR A 123 -10.86 6.48 -2.49
N SER A 124 -10.77 6.20 -3.79
CA SER A 124 -11.63 5.22 -4.47
C SER A 124 -11.15 3.77 -4.34
N MET A 125 -9.99 3.53 -3.73
CA MET A 125 -9.39 2.19 -3.61
C MET A 125 -9.01 1.92 -2.15
N PRO A 126 -9.98 1.61 -1.27
CA PRO A 126 -9.70 1.32 0.13
C PRO A 126 -8.72 0.17 0.30
N GLY A 127 -7.73 0.36 1.17
CA GLY A 127 -6.72 -0.65 1.46
C GLY A 127 -5.32 -0.08 1.49
N ALA A 128 -4.38 -0.77 0.87
CA ALA A 128 -2.98 -0.37 0.82
C ALA A 128 -2.78 0.92 0.00
N PRO A 129 -1.72 1.69 0.29
CA PRO A 129 -1.38 2.83 -0.55
C PRO A 129 -1.07 2.37 -1.98
N ILE A 130 -1.47 3.18 -2.96
CA ILE A 130 -1.15 2.88 -4.37
C ILE A 130 0.26 3.30 -4.75
N ARG A 131 0.90 4.11 -3.91
CA ARG A 131 2.31 4.46 -4.01
C ARG A 131 2.86 4.70 -2.62
N MET A 132 4.11 4.31 -2.39
CA MET A 132 4.84 4.65 -1.17
C MET A 132 6.31 4.83 -1.49
N GLU A 133 6.96 5.71 -0.70
CA GLU A 133 8.38 5.98 -0.80
C GLU A 133 9.00 6.04 0.59
N GLU A 134 10.26 5.62 0.68
CA GLU A 134 11.10 5.87 1.83
C GLU A 134 12.37 6.60 1.36
N ARG A 135 12.65 7.74 1.98
CA ARG A 135 13.89 8.49 1.76
C ARG A 135 14.68 8.57 3.06
N VAL A 136 15.98 8.41 2.94
CA VAL A 136 16.90 8.55 4.07
C VAL A 136 17.94 9.60 3.68
N ALA A 137 18.06 10.66 4.49
CA ALA A 137 18.95 11.79 4.19
C ALA A 137 18.74 12.36 2.77
N GLY A 138 17.49 12.40 2.31
CA GLY A 138 17.09 12.92 1.00
C GLY A 138 17.22 11.93 -0.16
N GLU A 139 17.81 10.75 0.05
CA GLU A 139 17.96 9.73 -0.99
C GLU A 139 16.80 8.74 -0.97
N LEU A 140 16.25 8.44 -2.15
CA LEU A 140 15.22 7.43 -2.30
C LEU A 140 15.83 6.03 -2.13
N VAL A 141 15.43 5.33 -1.06
CA VAL A 141 15.93 3.98 -0.75
C VAL A 141 14.91 2.89 -1.06
N PHE A 142 13.64 3.24 -1.11
CA PHE A 142 12.55 2.31 -1.43
C PHE A 142 11.40 3.04 -2.08
N SER A 143 10.78 2.42 -3.09
CA SER A 143 9.48 2.85 -3.60
C SER A 143 8.65 1.65 -4.05
N SER A 144 7.34 1.79 -3.92
CA SER A 144 6.36 0.82 -4.43
C SER A 144 5.26 1.60 -5.14
N THR A 145 4.96 1.26 -6.38
CA THR A 145 3.94 1.94 -7.19
C THR A 145 3.04 0.91 -7.83
N ALA A 146 1.74 1.01 -7.58
CA ALA A 146 0.75 0.16 -8.24
C ALA A 146 0.75 0.44 -9.75
N ILE A 147 0.95 -0.59 -10.56
CA ILE A 147 1.03 -0.48 -12.01
C ILE A 147 -0.15 -1.12 -12.73
N ALA A 148 -0.87 -2.02 -12.07
CA ALA A 148 -2.05 -2.67 -12.63
C ALA A 148 -2.94 -3.22 -11.54
N GLU A 149 -4.25 -3.14 -11.76
CA GLU A 149 -5.27 -3.82 -10.97
C GLU A 149 -6.17 -4.56 -11.93
N GLN A 150 -6.38 -5.85 -11.69
CA GLN A 150 -7.26 -6.69 -12.47
C GLN A 150 -8.33 -7.27 -11.54
N ARG A 151 -9.57 -6.87 -11.74
CA ARG A 151 -10.71 -7.37 -10.97
C ARG A 151 -11.32 -8.61 -11.64
N PRO A 152 -11.96 -9.49 -10.85
CA PRO A 152 -12.64 -10.67 -11.42
C PRO A 152 -13.81 -10.31 -12.32
#